data_a23992698e256584e21f274962737c86
#
_entry.id   a23992698e256584e21f274962737c86
#
_cell.length_a   1.000
_cell.length_b   1.000
_cell.length_c   1.000
_cell.angle_alpha   90.00
_cell.angle_beta   90.00
_cell.angle_gamma   90.00
#
_symmetry.space_group_name_H-M   'P 1'
#
loop_
_entity.id
_entity.type
_entity.pdbx_description
1 polymer ?
#
loop_
_entity_poly.entity_id
_entity_poly.type
_entity_poly.pdbx_seq_one_letter_code
_entity_poly.pdbx_strand_id
1 'polypeptide(L)'
;MKKSSYSRRNFVSVGSVLAASAVVSAVSCQATSIPEAKSKGMLNAMDFGAKGDGTTDDTKAIQSAMDKAALSNGAVFIPEGNYLCSELKVPQGIGLHGLPAWSYRKGMGTVLTLKGAGSKCLINLTGAFGAYLYGLCLNGNDIEGGAHGILVDKPDYGKQEDTPRIDTCRVENFTGDGIRLERIWCFCVRHSHCFRNKGCGLRVRGWDGFILDNWFSGNGKAGYASYDENASNTLTGNRIEWNREGGIVIYGGSHYNITGNYIDRSGRCGIALLPGKGEGSCQTLAITGNVIYRSGKPEWGKQDDYDSSHVRFESVKGLVFTGNALNSGRDDEGKGSYSPDYGIVLKGLESSIIKDNVQHNGAIKKLVVDLGEHGEGVIIKDNVGSLRKIV
;
A
#
# COMPACT_ATOMS: atom_id res chain seq x y z
N MET A 1 15.36 -38.12 -40.79
CA MET A 1 14.70 -36.99 -40.11
C MET A 1 15.71 -36.19 -39.31
N LYS A 2 16.18 -35.05 -39.80
CA LYS A 2 17.17 -34.20 -39.14
C LYS A 2 16.43 -33.18 -38.26
N LYS A 3 16.73 -33.18 -36.94
CA LYS A 3 16.25 -32.17 -36.02
C LYS A 3 17.10 -30.89 -36.21
N SER A 4 16.47 -29.80 -36.58
CA SER A 4 17.06 -28.46 -36.64
C SER A 4 17.02 -27.86 -35.23
N SER A 5 18.19 -27.60 -34.65
CA SER A 5 18.34 -26.85 -33.40
C SER A 5 18.54 -25.37 -33.76
N TYR A 6 17.58 -24.53 -33.43
CA TYR A 6 17.76 -23.06 -33.51
C TYR A 6 18.50 -22.55 -32.26
N SER A 7 19.71 -22.05 -32.50
CA SER A 7 20.53 -21.40 -31.47
C SER A 7 20.30 -19.89 -31.48
N ARG A 8 20.11 -19.30 -30.28
CA ARG A 8 19.87 -17.87 -30.03
C ARG A 8 21.08 -16.94 -30.39
N ARG A 9 22.15 -17.45 -31.03
CA ARG A 9 23.38 -16.69 -31.32
C ARG A 9 23.47 -16.07 -32.72
N ASN A 10 22.47 -16.25 -33.57
CA ASN A 10 22.57 -15.79 -34.98
C ASN A 10 21.75 -14.53 -35.29
N PHE A 11 21.48 -13.67 -34.32
CA PHE A 11 20.71 -12.44 -34.59
C PHE A 11 21.54 -11.17 -34.66
N VAL A 12 22.86 -11.27 -34.61
CA VAL A 12 23.76 -10.10 -34.72
C VAL A 12 24.87 -10.39 -35.72
N SER A 13 24.54 -10.40 -36.98
CA SER A 13 25.53 -10.18 -38.05
C SER A 13 24.91 -10.23 -39.46
N VAL A 14 24.12 -9.22 -39.82
CA VAL A 14 23.98 -8.80 -41.25
C VAL A 14 23.71 -7.29 -41.20
N GLY A 15 24.74 -6.54 -41.40
CA GLY A 15 24.70 -5.09 -41.52
C GLY A 15 26.02 -4.60 -42.05
N SER A 16 26.32 -4.93 -43.28
CA SER A 16 27.48 -4.31 -43.93
C SER A 16 27.12 -3.90 -45.34
N VAL A 17 27.23 -2.60 -45.57
CA VAL A 17 27.70 -1.87 -46.72
C VAL A 17 26.89 -2.04 -48.03
N LEU A 18 26.08 -1.03 -48.30
CA LEU A 18 25.82 -0.54 -49.63
C LEU A 18 26.05 0.99 -49.62
N ALA A 19 27.22 1.39 -50.09
CA ALA A 19 27.48 2.77 -50.46
C ALA A 19 26.73 3.06 -51.76
N ALA A 20 25.68 3.82 -51.72
CA ALA A 20 25.04 4.43 -52.88
C ALA A 20 25.23 5.95 -52.79
N SER A 21 26.00 6.46 -53.74
CA SER A 21 26.18 7.87 -54.04
C SER A 21 24.81 8.47 -54.40
N ALA A 22 24.20 9.23 -53.46
CA ALA A 22 23.00 10.01 -53.72
C ALA A 22 23.38 11.46 -54.01
N VAL A 23 23.06 11.92 -55.21
CA VAL A 23 23.09 13.31 -55.65
C VAL A 23 22.15 14.11 -54.69
N VAL A 24 22.73 15.04 -53.96
CA VAL A 24 21.97 15.96 -53.11
C VAL A 24 21.34 17.00 -54.01
N SER A 25 20.07 16.82 -54.36
CA SER A 25 19.23 17.90 -54.85
C SER A 25 18.79 18.71 -53.61
N ALA A 26 19.27 19.92 -53.51
CA ALA A 26 18.82 20.87 -52.48
C ALA A 26 17.33 21.19 -52.70
N VAL A 27 16.47 20.40 -52.09
CA VAL A 27 15.06 20.81 -51.89
C VAL A 27 15.07 21.77 -50.71
N SER A 28 14.84 23.04 -51.00
CA SER A 28 14.57 24.05 -49.98
C SER A 28 13.29 23.65 -49.24
N CYS A 29 13.45 22.95 -48.12
CA CYS A 29 12.36 22.69 -47.19
C CYS A 29 11.99 24.03 -46.56
N GLN A 30 10.98 24.72 -47.11
CA GLN A 30 10.30 25.77 -46.36
C GLN A 30 9.79 25.11 -45.09
N ALA A 31 10.40 25.47 -43.97
CA ALA A 31 9.89 25.12 -42.66
C ALA A 31 8.49 25.77 -42.52
N THR A 32 7.45 25.03 -42.90
CA THR A 32 6.13 25.32 -42.41
C THR A 32 6.24 25.23 -40.89
N SER A 33 6.15 26.35 -40.21
CA SER A 33 6.02 26.43 -38.77
C SER A 33 4.88 25.48 -38.40
N ILE A 34 5.24 24.29 -37.85
CA ILE A 34 4.28 23.47 -37.15
C ILE A 34 3.72 24.41 -36.08
N PRO A 35 2.39 24.65 -36.04
CA PRO A 35 1.84 25.44 -34.95
C PRO A 35 2.37 24.80 -33.67
N GLU A 36 3.10 25.56 -32.87
CA GLU A 36 3.42 25.14 -31.50
C GLU A 36 2.08 24.74 -30.89
N ALA A 37 1.79 23.46 -30.88
CA ALA A 37 0.81 22.92 -29.99
C ALA A 37 1.34 23.31 -28.61
N LYS A 38 0.83 24.43 -28.05
CA LYS A 38 1.10 24.79 -26.67
C LYS A 38 0.77 23.55 -25.88
N SER A 39 1.80 22.76 -25.52
CA SER A 39 1.64 21.68 -24.57
C SER A 39 0.97 22.39 -23.40
N LYS A 40 -0.25 22.02 -23.09
CA LYS A 40 -0.93 22.52 -21.90
C LYS A 40 -0.17 21.85 -20.75
N GLY A 41 0.96 22.45 -20.33
CA GLY A 41 1.77 21.98 -19.21
C GLY A 41 0.91 21.90 -17.95
N MET A 42 1.46 21.28 -16.92
CA MET A 42 0.81 21.29 -15.61
C MET A 42 0.60 22.75 -15.16
N LEU A 43 -0.57 23.03 -14.59
CA LEU A 43 -0.83 24.32 -13.95
C LEU A 43 0.00 24.41 -12.68
N ASN A 44 0.68 25.52 -12.45
CA ASN A 44 1.45 25.71 -11.22
C ASN A 44 0.54 26.31 -10.14
N ALA A 45 0.46 25.70 -8.96
CA ALA A 45 -0.37 26.19 -7.85
C ALA A 45 0.03 27.61 -7.41
N MET A 46 1.30 27.99 -7.57
CA MET A 46 1.78 29.34 -7.26
C MET A 46 1.12 30.41 -8.14
N ASP A 47 0.78 30.09 -9.40
CA ASP A 47 0.10 31.02 -10.32
C ASP A 47 -1.34 31.33 -9.87
N PHE A 48 -1.88 30.53 -8.96
CA PHE A 48 -3.18 30.71 -8.32
C PHE A 48 -3.09 31.36 -6.94
N GLY A 49 -1.89 31.74 -6.52
CA GLY A 49 -1.64 32.46 -5.28
C GLY A 49 -1.19 31.59 -4.10
N ALA A 50 -0.92 30.29 -4.31
CA ALA A 50 -0.34 29.45 -3.26
C ALA A 50 1.04 29.99 -2.85
N LYS A 51 1.37 29.93 -1.54
CA LYS A 51 2.61 30.47 -0.98
C LYS A 51 3.59 29.40 -0.56
N GLY A 52 3.11 28.31 0.04
CA GLY A 52 3.97 27.24 0.54
C GLY A 52 4.92 27.66 1.67
N ASP A 53 4.56 28.71 2.41
CA ASP A 53 5.39 29.32 3.47
C ASP A 53 5.12 28.75 4.87
N GLY A 54 4.22 27.79 5.00
CA GLY A 54 3.84 27.12 6.26
C GLY A 54 2.91 27.94 7.16
N THR A 55 2.51 29.12 6.74
CA THR A 55 1.67 30.05 7.53
C THR A 55 0.43 30.52 6.79
N THR A 56 0.53 30.74 5.49
CA THR A 56 -0.60 31.15 4.64
C THR A 56 -1.54 29.97 4.41
N ASP A 57 -2.86 30.23 4.46
CA ASP A 57 -3.88 29.25 4.06
C ASP A 57 -3.92 29.12 2.55
N ASP A 58 -3.32 28.06 2.02
CA ASP A 58 -3.20 27.79 0.59
C ASP A 58 -4.40 27.00 0.02
N THR A 59 -5.40 26.67 0.84
CA THR A 59 -6.55 25.84 0.44
C THR A 59 -7.22 26.32 -0.83
N LYS A 60 -7.59 27.61 -0.87
CA LYS A 60 -8.32 28.18 -2.01
C LYS A 60 -7.46 28.25 -3.27
N ALA A 61 -6.19 28.56 -3.14
CA ALA A 61 -5.25 28.65 -4.25
C ALA A 61 -5.08 27.30 -4.94
N ILE A 62 -4.77 26.26 -4.15
CA ILE A 62 -4.58 24.90 -4.68
C ILE A 62 -5.91 24.35 -5.23
N GLN A 63 -7.04 24.57 -4.55
CA GLN A 63 -8.36 24.15 -5.05
C GLN A 63 -8.68 24.81 -6.40
N SER A 64 -8.44 26.11 -6.52
CA SER A 64 -8.68 26.84 -7.77
C SER A 64 -7.81 26.34 -8.93
N ALA A 65 -6.57 25.96 -8.65
CA ALA A 65 -5.69 25.33 -9.64
C ALA A 65 -6.25 23.97 -10.10
N MET A 66 -6.72 23.14 -9.16
CA MET A 66 -7.34 21.84 -9.48
C MET A 66 -8.64 21.99 -10.28
N ASP A 67 -9.51 22.92 -9.87
CA ASP A 67 -10.78 23.18 -10.56
C ASP A 67 -10.53 23.67 -11.99
N LYS A 68 -9.51 24.49 -12.19
CA LYS A 68 -9.08 24.94 -13.52
C LYS A 68 -8.51 23.80 -14.35
N ALA A 69 -7.68 22.94 -13.76
CA ALA A 69 -7.10 21.78 -14.43
C ALA A 69 -8.21 20.80 -14.89
N ALA A 70 -9.26 20.64 -14.11
CA ALA A 70 -10.38 19.73 -14.42
C ALA A 70 -11.10 20.12 -15.74
N LEU A 71 -11.10 21.38 -16.13
CA LEU A 71 -11.72 21.83 -17.39
C LEU A 71 -11.03 21.25 -18.64
N SER A 72 -9.83 20.68 -18.50
CA SER A 72 -9.05 20.14 -19.61
C SER A 72 -8.47 18.74 -19.31
N ASN A 73 -8.96 18.07 -18.26
CA ASN A 73 -8.38 16.81 -17.76
C ASN A 73 -6.85 16.91 -17.61
N GLY A 74 -6.39 18.00 -17.02
CA GLY A 74 -4.98 18.35 -16.89
C GLY A 74 -4.37 17.90 -15.57
N ALA A 75 -3.28 18.57 -15.19
CA ALA A 75 -2.60 18.30 -13.94
C ALA A 75 -2.18 19.60 -13.25
N VAL A 76 -2.01 19.56 -11.95
CA VAL A 76 -1.48 20.64 -11.12
C VAL A 76 -0.12 20.23 -10.57
N PHE A 77 0.87 21.07 -10.75
CA PHE A 77 2.15 20.98 -10.09
C PHE A 77 2.15 21.87 -8.84
N ILE A 78 2.53 21.31 -7.73
CA ILE A 78 2.74 22.03 -6.47
C ILE A 78 4.25 21.96 -6.18
N PRO A 79 4.96 23.08 -6.29
CA PRO A 79 6.41 23.13 -6.02
C PRO A 79 6.76 22.73 -4.58
N GLU A 80 8.06 22.68 -4.29
CA GLU A 80 8.53 22.52 -2.91
C GLU A 80 8.03 23.65 -2.02
N GLY A 81 7.70 23.31 -0.79
CA GLY A 81 7.16 24.24 0.20
C GLY A 81 6.28 23.52 1.22
N ASN A 82 5.85 24.26 2.24
CA ASN A 82 4.90 23.78 3.24
C ASN A 82 3.57 24.53 3.09
N TYR A 83 2.58 23.89 2.50
CA TYR A 83 1.28 24.46 2.19
C TYR A 83 0.28 24.13 3.29
N LEU A 84 -0.18 25.14 4.01
CA LEU A 84 -1.18 24.96 5.06
C LEU A 84 -2.58 24.89 4.43
N CYS A 85 -3.24 23.71 4.56
CA CYS A 85 -4.50 23.45 3.87
C CYS A 85 -5.57 22.88 4.81
N SER A 86 -6.80 23.20 4.55
CA SER A 86 -7.98 22.41 4.94
C SER A 86 -8.23 21.31 3.90
N GLU A 87 -9.39 20.65 3.95
CA GLU A 87 -9.74 19.62 2.98
C GLU A 87 -9.66 20.13 1.52
N LEU A 88 -8.92 19.40 0.68
CA LEU A 88 -8.81 19.60 -0.74
C LEU A 88 -9.62 18.51 -1.48
N LYS A 89 -10.60 18.91 -2.27
CA LYS A 89 -11.43 18.00 -3.07
C LYS A 89 -10.83 17.84 -4.47
N VAL A 90 -10.35 16.65 -4.77
CA VAL A 90 -9.73 16.37 -6.07
C VAL A 90 -10.83 16.11 -7.11
N PRO A 91 -10.89 16.86 -8.21
CA PRO A 91 -11.81 16.58 -9.29
C PRO A 91 -11.46 15.30 -10.05
N GLN A 92 -12.42 14.78 -10.80
CA GLN A 92 -12.23 13.63 -11.69
C GLN A 92 -11.15 13.92 -12.76
N GLY A 93 -10.33 12.91 -13.06
CA GLY A 93 -9.43 12.87 -14.22
C GLY A 93 -8.25 13.83 -14.15
N ILE A 94 -7.89 14.35 -12.97
CA ILE A 94 -6.70 15.20 -12.84
C ILE A 94 -5.53 14.52 -12.13
N GLY A 95 -4.31 14.98 -12.45
CA GLY A 95 -3.09 14.68 -11.70
C GLY A 95 -2.75 15.80 -10.71
N LEU A 96 -2.33 15.44 -9.51
CA LEU A 96 -1.76 16.35 -8.53
C LEU A 96 -0.32 15.90 -8.25
N HIS A 97 0.65 16.73 -8.64
CA HIS A 97 2.06 16.38 -8.65
C HIS A 97 2.86 17.28 -7.73
N GLY A 98 3.69 16.67 -6.89
CA GLY A 98 4.63 17.34 -6.04
C GLY A 98 6.07 16.86 -6.26
N LEU A 99 6.99 17.31 -5.40
CA LEU A 99 8.39 16.92 -5.36
C LEU A 99 8.65 15.96 -4.20
N PRO A 100 8.92 14.67 -4.46
CA PRO A 100 9.12 13.65 -3.42
C PRO A 100 10.54 13.71 -2.85
N ALA A 101 10.83 14.69 -2.01
CA ALA A 101 12.15 14.88 -1.42
C ALA A 101 12.23 14.45 0.06
N TRP A 102 11.28 13.68 0.58
CA TRP A 102 11.26 13.25 1.98
C TRP A 102 12.26 12.15 2.29
N SER A 103 12.64 12.07 3.57
CA SER A 103 13.34 10.93 4.15
C SER A 103 12.43 10.15 5.09
N TYR A 104 12.90 9.00 5.59
CA TYR A 104 12.16 8.23 6.61
C TYR A 104 11.78 9.08 7.83
N ARG A 105 12.64 10.02 8.23
CA ARG A 105 12.45 10.81 9.46
C ARG A 105 11.80 12.17 9.25
N LYS A 106 11.86 12.72 8.05
CA LYS A 106 11.44 14.10 7.79
C LYS A 106 10.69 14.22 6.47
N GLY A 107 9.49 14.81 6.53
CA GLY A 107 8.77 15.29 5.37
C GLY A 107 9.45 16.53 4.80
N MET A 108 9.68 16.55 3.50
CA MET A 108 10.29 17.66 2.74
C MET A 108 9.71 17.64 1.33
N GLY A 109 10.20 18.49 0.46
CA GLY A 109 9.69 18.67 -0.89
C GLY A 109 8.34 19.37 -0.87
N THR A 110 7.35 18.82 -1.53
CA THR A 110 5.98 19.35 -1.48
C THR A 110 5.25 18.81 -0.27
N VAL A 111 5.07 19.62 0.75
CA VAL A 111 4.37 19.25 1.99
C VAL A 111 3.02 19.97 2.06
N LEU A 112 1.95 19.20 2.11
CA LEU A 112 0.61 19.70 2.41
C LEU A 112 0.32 19.40 3.89
N THR A 113 0.13 20.42 4.70
CA THR A 113 -0.09 20.31 6.14
C THR A 113 -1.53 20.63 6.49
N LEU A 114 -2.20 19.78 7.25
CA LEU A 114 -3.56 20.02 7.74
C LEU A 114 -3.57 21.25 8.66
N LYS A 115 -4.42 22.23 8.30
CA LYS A 115 -4.48 23.54 8.98
C LYS A 115 -5.12 23.49 10.36
N GLY A 116 -6.15 22.64 10.54
CA GLY A 116 -6.91 22.64 11.78
C GLY A 116 -7.99 21.55 11.80
N ALA A 117 -8.66 21.45 12.92
CA ALA A 117 -9.78 20.53 13.14
C ALA A 117 -10.98 20.84 12.24
N GLY A 118 -11.88 19.86 12.08
CA GLY A 118 -13.15 20.02 11.34
C GLY A 118 -13.13 19.46 9.91
N SER A 119 -11.96 19.19 9.34
CA SER A 119 -11.86 18.46 8.07
C SER A 119 -11.90 16.95 8.31
N LYS A 120 -12.62 16.20 7.47
CA LYS A 120 -12.59 14.73 7.50
C LYS A 120 -11.25 14.16 7.03
N CYS A 121 -10.59 14.86 6.13
CA CYS A 121 -9.32 14.48 5.54
C CYS A 121 -8.57 15.70 4.99
N LEU A 122 -7.33 15.49 4.58
CA LEU A 122 -6.58 16.52 3.84
C LEU A 122 -6.85 16.41 2.33
N ILE A 123 -6.80 15.22 1.75
CA ILE A 123 -7.11 14.97 0.34
C ILE A 123 -8.37 14.10 0.23
N ASN A 124 -9.39 14.61 -0.39
CA ASN A 124 -10.65 13.92 -0.64
C ASN A 124 -10.71 13.46 -2.10
N LEU A 125 -10.68 12.14 -2.30
CA LEU A 125 -10.78 11.48 -3.61
C LEU A 125 -12.17 10.93 -3.90
N THR A 126 -13.18 11.27 -3.10
CA THR A 126 -14.56 10.79 -3.33
C THR A 126 -15.09 11.33 -4.66
N GLY A 127 -15.35 10.41 -5.59
CA GLY A 127 -15.76 10.76 -6.97
C GLY A 127 -14.64 11.24 -7.89
N ALA A 128 -13.40 11.20 -7.45
CA ALA A 128 -12.22 11.59 -8.26
C ALA A 128 -11.77 10.44 -9.18
N PHE A 129 -12.64 9.97 -10.07
CA PHE A 129 -12.34 8.89 -10.99
C PHE A 129 -11.08 9.18 -11.82
N GLY A 130 -10.15 8.23 -11.85
CA GLY A 130 -8.91 8.36 -12.60
C GLY A 130 -7.92 9.38 -12.06
N ALA A 131 -8.11 9.90 -10.86
CA ALA A 131 -7.18 10.85 -10.25
C ALA A 131 -5.81 10.22 -10.00
N TYR A 132 -4.77 11.03 -10.11
CA TYR A 132 -3.40 10.61 -9.86
C TYR A 132 -2.71 11.56 -8.88
N LEU A 133 -2.32 11.03 -7.72
CA LEU A 133 -1.49 11.73 -6.75
C LEU A 133 -0.06 11.23 -6.84
N TYR A 134 0.88 12.14 -7.00
CA TYR A 134 2.30 11.83 -7.11
C TYR A 134 3.18 12.78 -6.32
N GLY A 135 4.11 12.23 -5.56
CA GLY A 135 5.21 13.00 -4.98
C GLY A 135 4.84 13.94 -3.83
N LEU A 136 3.71 13.73 -3.19
CA LEU A 136 3.20 14.60 -2.12
C LEU A 136 3.58 14.06 -0.74
N CYS A 137 3.99 14.96 0.16
CA CYS A 137 4.05 14.70 1.59
C CYS A 137 2.82 15.31 2.25
N LEU A 138 1.95 14.47 2.81
CA LEU A 138 0.71 14.87 3.50
C LEU A 138 0.95 14.76 5.00
N ASN A 139 0.85 15.86 5.73
CA ASN A 139 1.08 15.91 7.17
C ASN A 139 -0.19 16.31 7.91
N GLY A 140 -0.69 15.41 8.76
CA GLY A 140 -1.85 15.65 9.61
C GLY A 140 -1.59 16.59 10.78
N ASN A 141 -0.31 16.88 11.05
CA ASN A 141 0.13 17.78 12.13
C ASN A 141 -0.46 17.42 13.51
N ASP A 142 -0.77 16.13 13.71
CA ASP A 142 -1.42 15.60 14.92
C ASP A 142 -2.73 16.33 15.34
N ILE A 143 -3.37 17.00 14.39
CA ILE A 143 -4.63 17.72 14.63
C ILE A 143 -5.71 16.74 15.10
N GLU A 144 -6.26 16.96 16.28
CA GLU A 144 -7.32 16.14 16.84
C GLU A 144 -8.60 16.22 16.00
N GLY A 145 -9.42 15.15 16.07
CA GLY A 145 -10.69 15.08 15.33
C GLY A 145 -10.82 13.90 14.36
N GLY A 146 -9.80 13.03 14.29
CA GLY A 146 -9.86 11.79 13.50
C GLY A 146 -9.69 11.98 11.98
N ALA A 147 -9.13 13.10 11.55
CA ALA A 147 -8.91 13.36 10.13
C ALA A 147 -7.99 12.33 9.49
N HIS A 148 -8.30 11.94 8.25
CA HIS A 148 -7.51 11.04 7.42
C HIS A 148 -6.57 11.83 6.48
N GLY A 149 -5.48 11.19 6.05
CA GLY A 149 -4.61 11.80 5.05
C GLY A 149 -5.29 11.87 3.68
N ILE A 150 -5.65 10.70 3.17
CA ILE A 150 -6.39 10.54 1.90
C ILE A 150 -7.67 9.76 2.19
N LEU A 151 -8.80 10.23 1.66
CA LEU A 151 -10.11 9.65 1.91
C LEU A 151 -10.89 9.44 0.60
N VAL A 152 -11.44 8.25 0.44
CA VAL A 152 -12.62 8.00 -0.37
C VAL A 152 -13.74 7.61 0.59
N ASP A 153 -14.73 8.49 0.75
CA ASP A 153 -15.91 8.28 1.59
C ASP A 153 -17.14 8.10 0.68
N LYS A 154 -17.27 6.89 0.13
CA LYS A 154 -18.29 6.61 -0.89
C LYS A 154 -19.32 5.64 -0.30
N PRO A 155 -20.52 6.11 0.05
CA PRO A 155 -21.56 5.28 0.65
C PRO A 155 -22.07 4.20 -0.32
N ASP A 156 -22.12 4.52 -1.63
CA ASP A 156 -22.63 3.65 -2.67
C ASP A 156 -21.66 3.51 -3.84
N TYR A 157 -21.71 2.37 -4.54
CA TYR A 157 -20.97 2.18 -5.78
C TYR A 157 -21.68 2.85 -6.94
N GLY A 158 -20.93 3.64 -7.70
CA GLY A 158 -21.31 4.00 -9.05
C GLY A 158 -21.15 2.82 -10.01
N LYS A 159 -21.51 3.01 -11.26
CA LYS A 159 -21.30 2.03 -12.35
C LYS A 159 -19.92 2.15 -13.01
N GLN A 160 -19.02 2.91 -12.42
CA GLN A 160 -17.73 3.29 -13.00
C GLN A 160 -16.63 2.94 -12.00
N GLU A 161 -15.56 2.34 -12.48
CA GLU A 161 -14.36 2.07 -11.72
C GLU A 161 -13.70 3.37 -11.28
N ASP A 162 -13.27 3.41 -10.02
CA ASP A 162 -12.68 4.63 -9.45
C ASP A 162 -11.28 4.90 -10.02
N THR A 163 -10.48 3.88 -10.19
CA THR A 163 -9.13 3.89 -10.77
C THR A 163 -8.16 4.96 -10.24
N PRO A 164 -8.23 5.40 -8.97
CA PRO A 164 -7.27 6.37 -8.46
C PRO A 164 -5.90 5.73 -8.30
N ARG A 165 -4.86 6.55 -8.47
CA ARG A 165 -3.47 6.15 -8.25
C ARG A 165 -2.82 7.06 -7.23
N ILE A 166 -2.22 6.44 -6.21
CA ILE A 166 -1.46 7.11 -5.16
C ILE A 166 -0.04 6.57 -5.26
N ASP A 167 0.87 7.38 -5.71
CA ASP A 167 2.23 6.94 -6.05
C ASP A 167 3.27 7.88 -5.44
N THR A 168 4.28 7.30 -4.82
CA THR A 168 5.39 8.05 -4.26
C THR A 168 4.91 9.17 -3.32
N CYS A 169 3.91 8.86 -2.47
CA CYS A 169 3.37 9.78 -1.48
C CYS A 169 3.82 9.40 -0.07
N ARG A 170 4.06 10.41 0.77
CA ARG A 170 4.23 10.24 2.21
C ARG A 170 2.98 10.76 2.92
N VAL A 171 2.41 9.96 3.84
CA VAL A 171 1.18 10.30 4.57
C VAL A 171 1.41 10.08 6.06
N GLU A 172 1.49 11.14 6.84
CA GLU A 172 1.95 11.05 8.22
C GLU A 172 1.18 11.92 9.22
N ASN A 173 1.24 11.52 10.50
CA ASN A 173 0.75 12.28 11.66
C ASN A 173 -0.75 12.63 11.60
N PHE A 174 -1.57 11.80 10.94
CA PHE A 174 -3.02 11.94 10.97
C PHE A 174 -3.61 11.23 12.20
N THR A 175 -4.62 11.84 12.81
CA THR A 175 -5.33 11.23 13.95
C THR A 175 -6.37 10.18 13.52
N GLY A 176 -6.69 10.12 12.24
CA GLY A 176 -7.39 9.02 11.57
C GLY A 176 -6.42 8.04 10.90
N ASP A 177 -6.89 7.40 9.82
CA ASP A 177 -6.06 6.53 8.97
C ASP A 177 -5.17 7.38 8.05
N GLY A 178 -4.00 6.88 7.68
CA GLY A 178 -3.19 7.54 6.66
C GLY A 178 -3.94 7.61 5.33
N ILE A 179 -4.36 6.47 4.82
CA ILE A 179 -5.20 6.36 3.62
C ILE A 179 -6.43 5.51 3.98
N ARG A 180 -7.62 6.04 3.72
CA ARG A 180 -8.90 5.35 3.93
C ARG A 180 -9.70 5.32 2.64
N LEU A 181 -9.92 4.13 2.11
CA LEU A 181 -10.63 3.89 0.85
C LEU A 181 -11.89 3.08 1.15
N GLU A 182 -13.04 3.74 1.25
CA GLU A 182 -14.33 3.10 1.46
C GLU A 182 -15.04 2.92 0.11
N ARG A 183 -15.45 1.68 -0.18
CA ARG A 183 -16.14 1.31 -1.42
C ARG A 183 -15.39 1.75 -2.68
N ILE A 184 -14.10 1.48 -2.71
CA ILE A 184 -13.18 1.77 -3.80
C ILE A 184 -13.09 0.60 -4.78
N TRP A 185 -12.85 0.88 -6.06
CA TRP A 185 -12.67 -0.13 -7.10
C TRP A 185 -11.50 0.22 -8.03
N CYS A 186 -10.72 -0.80 -8.44
CA CYS A 186 -9.59 -0.67 -9.37
C CYS A 186 -8.57 0.40 -8.95
N PHE A 187 -8.06 0.34 -7.73
CA PHE A 187 -7.13 1.35 -7.20
C PHE A 187 -5.68 0.86 -7.17
N CYS A 188 -4.75 1.81 -7.12
CA CYS A 188 -3.33 1.51 -6.94
C CYS A 188 -2.70 2.42 -5.87
N VAL A 189 -2.04 1.82 -4.88
CA VAL A 189 -1.19 2.51 -3.90
C VAL A 189 0.20 1.90 -3.99
N ARG A 190 1.20 2.68 -4.39
CA ARG A 190 2.55 2.16 -4.56
C ARG A 190 3.64 3.15 -4.17
N HIS A 191 4.84 2.62 -3.88
CA HIS A 191 6.04 3.39 -3.53
C HIS A 191 5.80 4.46 -2.45
N SER A 192 4.75 4.27 -1.63
CA SER A 192 4.27 5.28 -0.69
C SER A 192 4.59 4.90 0.75
N HIS A 193 4.69 5.91 1.60
CA HIS A 193 5.02 5.73 3.01
C HIS A 193 3.90 6.28 3.90
N CYS A 194 3.17 5.40 4.60
CA CYS A 194 2.17 5.80 5.61
C CYS A 194 2.76 5.62 7.00
N PHE A 195 2.96 6.72 7.70
CA PHE A 195 3.81 6.75 8.88
C PHE A 195 3.20 7.53 10.05
N ARG A 196 3.21 6.93 11.27
CA ARG A 196 2.73 7.56 12.51
C ARG A 196 1.30 8.10 12.47
N ASN A 197 0.41 7.47 11.71
CA ASN A 197 -1.01 7.78 11.78
C ASN A 197 -1.64 7.07 12.99
N LYS A 198 -2.57 7.69 13.71
CA LYS A 198 -3.23 7.05 14.87
C LYS A 198 -4.19 5.93 14.47
N GLY A 199 -4.67 5.93 13.23
CA GLY A 199 -5.41 4.83 12.60
C GLY A 199 -4.50 3.82 11.91
N CYS A 200 -5.02 3.18 10.85
CA CYS A 200 -4.27 2.29 9.96
C CYS A 200 -3.34 3.09 9.01
N GLY A 201 -2.28 2.44 8.52
CA GLY A 201 -1.52 2.98 7.41
C GLY A 201 -2.37 3.10 6.16
N LEU A 202 -2.95 1.97 5.74
CA LEU A 202 -3.94 1.89 4.66
C LEU A 202 -5.13 1.05 5.14
N ARG A 203 -6.32 1.62 5.09
CA ARG A 203 -7.58 0.93 5.35
C ARG A 203 -8.41 0.86 4.08
N VAL A 204 -8.84 -0.35 3.71
CA VAL A 204 -9.58 -0.60 2.47
C VAL A 204 -10.90 -1.31 2.75
N ARG A 205 -11.93 -0.89 2.07
CA ARG A 205 -13.15 -1.64 1.81
C ARG A 205 -13.41 -1.52 0.32
N GLY A 206 -13.08 -2.57 -0.44
CA GLY A 206 -13.14 -2.46 -1.90
C GLY A 206 -12.47 -3.60 -2.65
N TRP A 207 -12.33 -3.41 -3.96
CA TRP A 207 -11.96 -4.46 -4.92
C TRP A 207 -10.87 -4.03 -5.88
N ASP A 208 -10.18 -5.05 -6.41
CA ASP A 208 -9.24 -4.97 -7.53
C ASP A 208 -8.11 -3.97 -7.26
N GLY A 209 -7.54 -4.06 -6.05
CA GLY A 209 -6.49 -3.16 -5.58
C GLY A 209 -5.08 -3.69 -5.80
N PHE A 210 -4.18 -2.79 -6.17
CA PHE A 210 -2.75 -3.03 -6.21
C PHE A 210 -2.05 -2.23 -5.12
N ILE A 211 -1.46 -2.92 -4.14
CA ILE A 211 -0.74 -2.35 -3.00
C ILE A 211 0.71 -2.83 -3.10
N LEU A 212 1.58 -2.02 -3.71
CA LEU A 212 2.88 -2.44 -4.20
C LEU A 212 4.02 -1.59 -3.64
N ASP A 213 5.06 -2.23 -3.10
CA ASP A 213 6.31 -1.58 -2.69
C ASP A 213 6.11 -0.38 -1.74
N ASN A 214 5.13 -0.47 -0.83
CA ASN A 214 4.87 0.56 0.15
C ASN A 214 5.59 0.31 1.47
N TRP A 215 5.69 1.36 2.27
CA TRP A 215 6.15 1.29 3.65
C TRP A 215 5.05 1.74 4.61
N PHE A 216 4.46 0.81 5.35
CA PHE A 216 3.45 1.08 6.39
C PHE A 216 4.10 0.93 7.76
N SER A 217 4.44 2.03 8.44
CA SER A 217 5.29 1.99 9.62
C SER A 217 4.75 2.84 10.78
N GLY A 218 4.78 2.29 11.97
CA GLY A 218 4.50 3.03 13.21
C GLY A 218 3.06 3.55 13.34
N ASN A 219 2.10 2.95 12.64
CA ASN A 219 0.70 3.37 12.74
C ASN A 219 0.05 2.82 14.01
N GLY A 220 -0.93 3.54 14.54
CA GLY A 220 -1.62 3.21 15.79
C GLY A 220 -2.51 1.98 15.69
N LYS A 221 -2.89 1.59 14.48
CA LYS A 221 -3.62 0.36 14.18
C LYS A 221 -2.81 -0.54 13.27
N ALA A 222 -3.45 -1.18 12.28
CA ALA A 222 -2.78 -2.07 11.34
C ALA A 222 -1.97 -1.30 10.27
N GLY A 223 -0.94 -1.94 9.72
CA GLY A 223 -0.28 -1.42 8.53
C GLY A 223 -1.23 -1.39 7.35
N TYR A 224 -1.80 -2.55 7.02
CA TYR A 224 -2.91 -2.72 6.09
C TYR A 224 -4.10 -3.35 6.81
N ALA A 225 -5.28 -2.82 6.63
CA ALA A 225 -6.52 -3.42 7.09
C ALA A 225 -7.59 -3.43 6.02
N SER A 226 -8.33 -4.53 5.92
CA SER A 226 -9.49 -4.65 5.05
C SER A 226 -10.65 -5.26 5.83
N TYR A 227 -11.79 -4.62 5.75
CA TYR A 227 -12.99 -5.01 6.49
C TYR A 227 -14.08 -5.28 5.49
N ASP A 228 -14.82 -6.32 5.68
CA ASP A 228 -15.99 -6.77 4.89
C ASP A 228 -16.12 -6.20 3.47
N GLU A 229 -16.79 -6.89 2.57
CA GLU A 229 -16.98 -6.43 1.18
C GLU A 229 -15.65 -6.00 0.52
N ASN A 230 -14.65 -6.87 0.56
CA ASN A 230 -13.35 -6.63 -0.04
C ASN A 230 -12.88 -7.87 -0.80
N ALA A 231 -12.30 -7.68 -1.98
CA ALA A 231 -11.79 -8.79 -2.77
C ALA A 231 -10.72 -8.37 -3.80
N SER A 232 -10.04 -9.38 -4.34
CA SER A 232 -9.15 -9.23 -5.49
C SER A 232 -8.01 -8.21 -5.26
N ASN A 233 -7.49 -8.16 -4.03
CA ASN A 233 -6.40 -7.26 -3.69
C ASN A 233 -5.04 -7.97 -3.73
N THR A 234 -4.06 -7.31 -4.32
CA THR A 234 -2.67 -7.78 -4.41
C THR A 234 -1.76 -6.93 -3.52
N LEU A 235 -1.11 -7.55 -2.54
CA LEU A 235 -0.12 -6.92 -1.66
C LEU A 235 1.25 -7.54 -1.94
N THR A 236 2.13 -6.79 -2.59
CA THR A 236 3.44 -7.30 -3.01
C THR A 236 4.57 -6.33 -2.66
N GLY A 237 5.66 -6.86 -2.12
CA GLY A 237 6.89 -6.10 -1.87
C GLY A 237 6.79 -5.05 -0.77
N ASN A 238 5.72 -5.04 0.02
CA ASN A 238 5.55 -4.01 1.04
C ASN A 238 6.42 -4.28 2.26
N ARG A 239 6.94 -3.22 2.88
CA ARG A 239 7.53 -3.21 4.21
C ARG A 239 6.49 -2.74 5.22
N ILE A 240 6.14 -3.60 6.17
CA ILE A 240 5.04 -3.37 7.13
C ILE A 240 5.59 -3.59 8.53
N GLU A 241 5.79 -2.49 9.30
CA GLU A 241 6.50 -2.61 10.56
C GLU A 241 6.03 -1.63 11.63
N TRP A 242 6.23 -2.00 12.90
CA TRP A 242 5.92 -1.15 14.04
C TRP A 242 4.45 -0.73 14.17
N ASN A 243 3.53 -1.43 13.53
CA ASN A 243 2.10 -1.11 13.60
C ASN A 243 1.49 -1.73 14.87
N ARG A 244 0.74 -0.96 15.63
CA ARG A 244 0.32 -1.31 17.00
C ARG A 244 -0.67 -2.46 17.09
N GLU A 245 -1.54 -2.63 16.10
CA GLU A 245 -2.50 -3.75 16.08
C GLU A 245 -1.95 -4.92 15.29
N GLY A 246 -1.74 -4.78 14.01
CA GLY A 246 -1.28 -5.88 13.16
C GLY A 246 -0.50 -5.41 11.94
N GLY A 247 0.15 -6.35 11.27
CA GLY A 247 0.78 -6.06 9.98
C GLY A 247 -0.28 -5.94 8.89
N ILE A 248 -0.84 -7.08 8.49
CA ILE A 248 -1.94 -7.22 7.53
C ILE A 248 -3.12 -7.86 8.26
N VAL A 249 -4.27 -7.20 8.27
CA VAL A 249 -5.49 -7.69 8.93
C VAL A 249 -6.65 -7.69 7.94
N ILE A 250 -7.25 -8.86 7.68
CA ILE A 250 -8.32 -9.03 6.72
C ILE A 250 -9.50 -9.71 7.40
N TYR A 251 -10.66 -9.07 7.34
CA TYR A 251 -11.93 -9.61 7.82
C TYR A 251 -12.83 -9.96 6.63
N GLY A 252 -13.15 -11.24 6.44
CA GLY A 252 -14.12 -11.71 5.45
C GLY A 252 -13.76 -11.38 3.99
N GLY A 253 -12.46 -11.32 3.64
CA GLY A 253 -12.01 -10.97 2.30
C GLY A 253 -11.85 -12.16 1.36
N SER A 254 -11.85 -11.92 0.06
CA SER A 254 -11.67 -12.98 -0.95
C SER A 254 -10.67 -12.61 -2.05
N HIS A 255 -10.09 -13.65 -2.70
CA HIS A 255 -9.20 -13.50 -3.86
C HIS A 255 -7.97 -12.63 -3.59
N TYR A 256 -7.29 -12.85 -2.49
CA TYR A 256 -6.08 -12.10 -2.13
C TYR A 256 -4.80 -12.79 -2.63
N ASN A 257 -3.87 -11.97 -3.12
CA ASN A 257 -2.49 -12.37 -3.35
C ASN A 257 -1.57 -11.54 -2.43
N ILE A 258 -0.89 -12.20 -1.48
CA ILE A 258 0.00 -11.58 -0.48
C ILE A 258 1.38 -12.20 -0.62
N THR A 259 2.28 -11.52 -1.35
CA THR A 259 3.53 -12.13 -1.79
C THR A 259 4.73 -11.23 -1.58
N GLY A 260 5.82 -11.77 -1.04
CA GLY A 260 7.11 -11.06 -0.97
C GLY A 260 7.12 -9.85 -0.04
N ASN A 261 6.22 -9.78 0.93
CA ASN A 261 6.21 -8.69 1.90
C ASN A 261 7.19 -8.97 3.05
N TYR A 262 7.75 -7.91 3.62
CA TYR A 262 8.52 -7.94 4.85
C TYR A 262 7.69 -7.35 5.99
N ILE A 263 7.32 -8.18 6.97
CA ILE A 263 6.44 -7.81 8.09
C ILE A 263 7.22 -7.94 9.38
N ASP A 264 7.31 -6.85 10.16
CA ASP A 264 8.15 -6.83 11.37
C ASP A 264 7.47 -6.05 12.51
N ARG A 265 7.63 -6.53 13.73
CA ARG A 265 7.19 -5.83 14.97
C ARG A 265 5.73 -5.38 14.94
N SER A 266 4.85 -6.20 14.43
CA SER A 266 3.41 -5.95 14.60
C SER A 266 3.01 -6.13 16.07
N GLY A 267 2.13 -5.30 16.56
CA GLY A 267 1.66 -5.38 17.96
C GLY A 267 0.87 -6.65 18.24
N ARG A 268 0.09 -7.08 17.26
CA ARG A 268 -0.57 -8.38 17.22
C ARG A 268 0.00 -9.22 16.08
N CYS A 269 -0.81 -10.08 15.46
CA CYS A 269 -0.35 -10.94 14.38
C CYS A 269 0.32 -10.16 13.24
N GLY A 270 1.34 -10.75 12.65
CA GLY A 270 1.92 -10.25 11.41
C GLY A 270 0.90 -10.27 10.27
N ILE A 271 0.24 -11.40 10.08
CA ILE A 271 -0.90 -11.54 9.15
C ILE A 271 -2.06 -12.20 9.90
N ALA A 272 -3.23 -11.57 9.87
CA ALA A 272 -4.48 -12.12 10.41
C ALA A 272 -5.56 -12.20 9.32
N LEU A 273 -6.11 -13.40 9.13
CA LEU A 273 -7.33 -13.65 8.38
C LEU A 273 -8.41 -14.03 9.38
N LEU A 274 -9.42 -13.22 9.50
CA LEU A 274 -10.44 -13.35 10.55
C LEU A 274 -11.84 -13.38 9.94
N PRO A 275 -12.82 -13.97 10.64
CA PRO A 275 -14.20 -13.95 10.16
C PRO A 275 -14.69 -12.51 10.01
N GLY A 276 -15.39 -12.27 8.91
CA GLY A 276 -16.04 -10.99 8.64
C GLY A 276 -17.38 -10.86 9.34
N LYS A 277 -18.10 -9.80 9.05
CA LYS A 277 -19.42 -9.54 9.59
C LYS A 277 -20.37 -10.71 9.27
N GLY A 278 -21.10 -11.18 10.27
CA GLY A 278 -21.97 -12.35 10.12
C GLY A 278 -21.19 -13.67 9.92
N GLU A 279 -19.97 -13.77 10.46
CA GLU A 279 -19.09 -14.95 10.41
C GLU A 279 -18.66 -15.35 8.97
N GLY A 280 -18.68 -14.39 8.05
CA GLY A 280 -18.22 -14.62 6.67
C GLY A 280 -16.76 -15.03 6.60
N SER A 281 -16.45 -16.13 5.92
CA SER A 281 -15.09 -16.66 5.76
C SER A 281 -14.25 -15.80 4.83
N CYS A 282 -12.94 -15.74 5.10
CA CYS A 282 -11.98 -15.37 4.07
C CYS A 282 -11.88 -16.48 3.02
N GLN A 283 -11.78 -16.15 1.71
CA GLN A 283 -11.86 -17.14 0.65
C GLN A 283 -10.83 -16.92 -0.45
N THR A 284 -10.22 -18.02 -0.91
CA THR A 284 -9.33 -18.04 -2.08
C THR A 284 -8.15 -17.07 -1.93
N LEU A 285 -7.20 -17.42 -1.07
CA LEU A 285 -6.04 -16.57 -0.79
C LEU A 285 -4.72 -17.33 -1.05
N ALA A 286 -3.77 -16.63 -1.63
CA ALA A 286 -2.39 -17.08 -1.73
C ALA A 286 -1.48 -16.17 -0.89
N ILE A 287 -0.77 -16.76 0.09
CA ILE A 287 0.17 -16.06 0.97
C ILE A 287 1.51 -16.77 0.87
N THR A 288 2.44 -16.21 0.10
CA THR A 288 3.67 -16.90 -0.29
C THR A 288 4.89 -16.00 -0.28
N GLY A 289 6.04 -16.55 0.09
CA GLY A 289 7.33 -15.83 0.00
C GLY A 289 7.46 -14.61 0.90
N ASN A 290 6.67 -14.51 1.96
CA ASN A 290 6.78 -13.40 2.91
C ASN A 290 7.82 -13.70 3.99
N VAL A 291 8.48 -12.65 4.49
CA VAL A 291 9.31 -12.70 5.70
C VAL A 291 8.53 -12.05 6.84
N ILE A 292 8.26 -12.80 7.90
CA ILE A 292 7.49 -12.35 9.06
C ILE A 292 8.35 -12.47 10.31
N TYR A 293 8.64 -11.32 10.92
CA TYR A 293 9.60 -11.23 12.01
C TYR A 293 9.04 -10.48 13.22
N ARG A 294 9.29 -10.99 14.43
CA ARG A 294 8.98 -10.32 15.71
C ARG A 294 7.55 -9.75 15.85
N SER A 295 6.56 -10.40 15.26
CA SER A 295 5.16 -10.01 15.42
C SER A 295 4.62 -10.36 16.81
N GLY A 296 3.41 -9.91 17.15
CA GLY A 296 2.76 -10.23 18.42
C GLY A 296 3.48 -9.67 19.64
N LYS A 297 3.86 -8.40 19.61
CA LYS A 297 4.61 -7.71 20.66
C LYS A 297 3.78 -7.59 21.94
N PRO A 298 4.13 -8.31 23.04
CA PRO A 298 3.32 -8.36 24.25
C PRO A 298 3.20 -7.00 24.95
N GLU A 299 4.18 -6.14 24.84
CA GLU A 299 4.20 -4.81 25.44
C GLU A 299 3.22 -3.82 24.80
N TRP A 300 2.67 -4.15 23.63
CA TRP A 300 1.66 -3.32 22.97
C TRP A 300 0.24 -3.79 23.22
N GLY A 301 0.10 -4.81 24.06
CA GLY A 301 -1.18 -5.39 24.44
C GLY A 301 -1.68 -6.42 23.41
N LYS A 302 -2.50 -7.32 23.91
CA LYS A 302 -3.18 -8.36 23.14
C LYS A 302 -4.64 -8.45 23.61
N GLN A 303 -5.53 -8.90 22.72
CA GLN A 303 -6.94 -9.16 23.09
C GLN A 303 -7.09 -10.58 23.62
N ASP A 304 -6.32 -11.54 23.07
CA ASP A 304 -6.23 -12.90 23.54
C ASP A 304 -4.80 -13.46 23.37
N ASP A 305 -4.58 -14.70 23.81
CA ASP A 305 -3.25 -15.30 23.77
C ASP A 305 -2.72 -15.50 22.34
N TYR A 306 -3.58 -15.74 21.35
CA TYR A 306 -3.20 -16.02 19.98
C TYR A 306 -2.86 -14.78 19.17
N ASP A 307 -3.10 -13.59 19.69
CA ASP A 307 -2.60 -12.34 19.11
C ASP A 307 -1.07 -12.29 19.09
N SER A 308 -0.41 -13.01 20.03
CA SER A 308 1.03 -13.19 20.00
C SER A 308 1.44 -14.29 19.02
N SER A 309 1.20 -14.06 17.72
CA SER A 309 1.57 -15.00 16.66
C SER A 309 2.14 -14.30 15.42
N HIS A 310 2.87 -15.05 14.60
CA HIS A 310 3.23 -14.54 13.28
C HIS A 310 2.03 -14.46 12.37
N VAL A 311 1.24 -15.52 12.33
CA VAL A 311 0.02 -15.56 11.54
C VAL A 311 -1.12 -16.23 12.31
N ARG A 312 -2.34 -15.74 12.07
CA ARG A 312 -3.57 -16.27 12.64
C ARG A 312 -4.63 -16.36 11.55
N PHE A 313 -5.08 -17.57 11.25
CA PHE A 313 -6.06 -17.85 10.22
C PHE A 313 -7.28 -18.54 10.84
N GLU A 314 -8.41 -17.82 10.84
CA GLU A 314 -9.67 -18.31 11.39
C GLU A 314 -10.78 -18.18 10.36
N SER A 315 -11.57 -19.24 10.16
CA SER A 315 -12.67 -19.30 9.19
C SER A 315 -12.21 -18.96 7.77
N VAL A 316 -11.33 -19.82 7.19
CA VAL A 316 -10.72 -19.56 5.88
C VAL A 316 -10.94 -20.74 4.95
N LYS A 317 -11.36 -20.46 3.71
CA LYS A 317 -11.59 -21.45 2.66
C LYS A 317 -10.65 -21.21 1.47
N GLY A 318 -9.96 -22.25 1.02
CA GLY A 318 -9.08 -22.15 -0.15
C GLY A 318 -7.83 -21.31 0.10
N LEU A 319 -7.14 -21.54 1.21
CA LEU A 319 -5.89 -20.87 1.55
C LEU A 319 -4.67 -21.67 1.08
N VAL A 320 -3.77 -21.01 0.40
CA VAL A 320 -2.39 -21.47 0.17
C VAL A 320 -1.45 -20.62 1.02
N PHE A 321 -0.87 -21.21 2.09
CA PHE A 321 0.16 -20.59 2.91
C PHE A 321 1.43 -21.41 2.82
N THR A 322 2.39 -20.97 1.98
CA THR A 322 3.58 -21.77 1.65
C THR A 322 4.80 -20.89 1.34
N GLY A 323 5.99 -21.42 1.60
CA GLY A 323 7.25 -20.75 1.25
C GLY A 323 7.53 -19.48 2.04
N ASN A 324 6.91 -19.29 3.20
CA ASN A 324 7.16 -18.13 4.06
C ASN A 324 8.26 -18.41 5.07
N ALA A 325 9.01 -17.37 5.45
CA ALA A 325 10.03 -17.45 6.49
C ALA A 325 9.58 -16.66 7.74
N LEU A 326 9.51 -17.37 8.88
CA LEU A 326 9.04 -16.82 10.14
C LEU A 326 10.17 -16.89 11.19
N ASN A 327 10.42 -15.78 11.90
CA ASN A 327 11.46 -15.75 12.93
C ASN A 327 11.03 -14.89 14.12
N SER A 328 11.14 -15.42 15.33
CA SER A 328 10.91 -14.65 16.56
C SER A 328 12.14 -13.85 16.94
N GLY A 329 11.96 -12.76 17.64
CA GLY A 329 13.05 -11.90 18.10
C GLY A 329 12.60 -10.92 19.15
N ARG A 330 13.50 -10.08 19.60
CA ARG A 330 13.25 -8.91 20.42
C ARG A 330 13.74 -7.66 19.71
N ASP A 331 13.54 -6.48 20.27
CA ASP A 331 13.90 -5.25 19.61
C ASP A 331 15.40 -5.12 19.35
N ASP A 332 15.76 -4.14 18.56
CA ASP A 332 17.14 -3.85 18.21
C ASP A 332 17.99 -3.60 19.48
N GLU A 333 19.26 -3.87 19.39
CA GLU A 333 20.19 -3.85 20.53
C GLU A 333 19.83 -4.88 21.63
N GLY A 334 18.99 -5.86 21.33
CA GLY A 334 18.60 -6.91 22.26
C GLY A 334 17.69 -6.46 23.40
N LYS A 335 16.94 -5.39 23.22
CA LYS A 335 15.96 -4.88 24.19
C LYS A 335 14.58 -5.53 24.01
N GLY A 336 13.71 -5.32 25.00
CA GLY A 336 12.32 -5.81 24.98
C GLY A 336 12.16 -7.31 25.12
N SER A 337 10.92 -7.77 25.09
CA SER A 337 10.55 -9.18 25.17
C SER A 337 10.70 -9.87 23.83
N TYR A 338 11.06 -11.14 23.86
CA TYR A 338 10.97 -11.99 22.65
C TYR A 338 9.51 -12.18 22.23
N SER A 339 9.26 -12.16 20.95
CA SER A 339 7.95 -12.42 20.36
C SER A 339 8.08 -13.06 18.97
N PRO A 340 7.03 -13.78 18.49
CA PRO A 340 5.79 -14.10 19.19
C PRO A 340 5.88 -15.37 20.04
N ASP A 341 4.82 -15.61 20.82
CA ASP A 341 4.60 -16.87 21.53
C ASP A 341 4.35 -18.03 20.56
N TYR A 342 3.60 -17.79 19.49
CA TYR A 342 3.16 -18.78 18.53
C TYR A 342 3.60 -18.44 17.10
N GLY A 343 3.93 -19.48 16.32
CA GLY A 343 4.28 -19.30 14.91
C GLY A 343 3.02 -19.12 14.05
N ILE A 344 2.33 -20.21 13.79
CA ILE A 344 1.14 -20.31 12.95
C ILE A 344 -0.03 -20.76 13.81
N VAL A 345 -1.11 -19.98 13.86
CA VAL A 345 -2.36 -20.32 14.58
C VAL A 345 -3.47 -20.54 13.58
N LEU A 346 -4.16 -21.68 13.67
CA LEU A 346 -5.14 -22.16 12.70
C LEU A 346 -6.43 -22.57 13.37
N LYS A 347 -7.59 -22.16 12.81
CA LYS A 347 -8.92 -22.58 13.23
C LYS A 347 -9.91 -22.54 12.07
N GLY A 348 -10.72 -23.57 11.90
CA GLY A 348 -11.84 -23.57 10.95
C GLY A 348 -11.42 -23.38 9.49
N LEU A 349 -10.41 -24.12 9.03
CA LEU A 349 -9.97 -24.09 7.62
C LEU A 349 -10.75 -25.10 6.78
N GLU A 350 -10.88 -24.83 5.49
CA GLU A 350 -11.45 -25.73 4.50
C GLU A 350 -10.68 -25.62 3.18
N SER A 351 -10.46 -26.73 2.48
CA SER A 351 -9.77 -26.78 1.17
C SER A 351 -8.45 -25.98 1.16
N SER A 352 -7.60 -26.16 2.18
CA SER A 352 -6.47 -25.28 2.47
C SER A 352 -5.16 -26.04 2.64
N ILE A 353 -4.05 -25.40 2.24
CA ILE A 353 -2.70 -25.98 2.35
C ILE A 353 -1.82 -25.04 3.17
N ILE A 354 -1.26 -25.57 4.27
CA ILE A 354 -0.31 -24.90 5.17
C ILE A 354 0.95 -25.75 5.20
N LYS A 355 1.91 -25.50 4.31
CA LYS A 355 3.10 -26.34 4.18
C LYS A 355 4.33 -25.61 3.67
N ASP A 356 5.49 -26.24 3.78
CA ASP A 356 6.76 -25.75 3.24
C ASP A 356 7.14 -24.36 3.76
N ASN A 357 6.73 -24.02 4.99
CA ASN A 357 7.16 -22.77 5.65
C ASN A 357 8.35 -23.05 6.57
N VAL A 358 9.28 -22.10 6.65
CA VAL A 358 10.46 -22.19 7.51
C VAL A 358 10.28 -21.31 8.74
N GLN A 359 10.42 -21.91 9.93
CA GLN A 359 10.27 -21.23 11.22
C GLN A 359 11.57 -21.35 12.05
N HIS A 360 12.66 -20.75 11.56
CA HIS A 360 13.93 -20.76 12.30
C HIS A 360 13.83 -19.88 13.55
N ASN A 361 13.98 -20.50 14.75
CA ASN A 361 13.60 -19.83 16.01
C ASN A 361 12.21 -19.16 15.88
N GLY A 362 11.25 -19.87 15.31
CA GLY A 362 10.02 -19.29 14.76
C GLY A 362 9.04 -18.82 15.83
N ALA A 363 9.11 -19.37 17.04
CA ALA A 363 8.21 -18.98 18.14
C ALA A 363 8.84 -19.32 19.48
N ILE A 364 8.26 -18.81 20.57
CA ILE A 364 8.69 -19.09 21.93
C ILE A 364 8.05 -20.39 22.46
N LYS A 365 6.73 -20.53 22.30
CA LYS A 365 5.96 -21.64 22.91
C LYS A 365 5.63 -22.76 21.93
N LYS A 366 5.13 -22.45 20.74
CA LYS A 366 4.72 -23.47 19.77
C LYS A 366 4.79 -22.94 18.34
N LEU A 367 5.34 -23.77 17.42
CA LEU A 367 5.48 -23.39 16.01
C LEU A 367 4.15 -23.40 15.26
N VAL A 368 3.30 -24.39 15.52
CA VAL A 368 1.98 -24.52 14.90
C VAL A 368 0.96 -24.81 16.00
N VAL A 369 -0.03 -23.99 16.13
CA VAL A 369 -1.20 -24.18 17.00
C VAL A 369 -2.39 -24.48 16.12
N ASP A 370 -2.83 -25.71 16.16
CA ASP A 370 -4.05 -26.16 15.48
C ASP A 370 -5.18 -26.24 16.53
N LEU A 371 -6.20 -25.40 16.33
CA LEU A 371 -7.38 -25.30 17.19
C LEU A 371 -8.55 -26.13 16.66
N GLY A 372 -8.36 -26.83 15.53
CA GLY A 372 -9.37 -27.70 14.94
C GLY A 372 -10.50 -26.96 14.22
N GLU A 373 -11.69 -27.56 14.24
CA GLU A 373 -12.90 -27.10 13.56
C GLU A 373 -12.74 -27.05 12.02
N HIS A 374 -11.82 -27.84 11.46
CA HIS A 374 -11.53 -27.88 10.04
C HIS A 374 -12.60 -28.64 9.25
N GLY A 375 -12.93 -28.14 8.06
CA GLY A 375 -13.68 -28.85 7.05
C GLY A 375 -12.80 -29.81 6.24
N GLU A 376 -13.28 -30.21 5.07
CA GLU A 376 -12.58 -31.15 4.19
C GLU A 376 -11.37 -30.51 3.48
N GLY A 377 -10.44 -31.34 3.04
CA GLY A 377 -9.33 -30.95 2.17
C GLY A 377 -8.27 -30.05 2.81
N VAL A 378 -8.00 -30.21 4.11
CA VAL A 378 -6.97 -29.42 4.81
C VAL A 378 -5.67 -30.23 4.94
N ILE A 379 -4.57 -29.61 4.52
CA ILE A 379 -3.22 -30.18 4.62
C ILE A 379 -2.34 -29.25 5.47
N ILE A 380 -1.93 -29.72 6.64
CA ILE A 380 -1.00 -29.02 7.55
C ILE A 380 0.20 -29.92 7.77
N LYS A 381 1.28 -29.71 7.04
CA LYS A 381 2.49 -30.55 7.13
C LYS A 381 3.75 -29.87 6.60
N ASP A 382 4.89 -30.50 6.80
CA ASP A 382 6.18 -30.10 6.24
C ASP A 382 6.57 -28.64 6.56
N ASN A 383 6.05 -28.08 7.69
CA ASN A 383 6.47 -26.79 8.21
C ASN A 383 7.65 -27.00 9.15
N VAL A 384 8.87 -26.76 8.67
CA VAL A 384 10.10 -27.05 9.40
C VAL A 384 10.54 -25.89 10.29
N GLY A 385 11.16 -26.20 11.42
CA GLY A 385 11.69 -25.13 12.26
C GLY A 385 12.09 -25.56 13.67
N SER A 386 12.37 -24.55 14.50
CA SER A 386 12.77 -24.68 15.89
C SER A 386 12.12 -23.62 16.75
N LEU A 387 11.89 -23.91 18.02
CA LEU A 387 11.54 -22.92 19.01
C LEU A 387 12.76 -22.07 19.37
N ARG A 388 12.55 -20.83 19.71
CA ARG A 388 13.57 -19.95 20.24
C ARG A 388 13.85 -20.34 21.70
N LYS A 389 15.10 -20.65 21.98
CA LYS A 389 15.57 -20.81 23.36
C LYS A 389 15.78 -19.41 23.96
N ILE A 390 15.08 -19.12 25.05
CA ILE A 390 15.30 -17.92 25.87
C ILE A 390 16.34 -18.32 26.91
N VAL A 391 17.56 -17.80 26.77
CA VAL A 391 18.66 -17.99 27.71
C VAL A 391 18.74 -16.78 28.61
#